data_121c7c5a041031b23f7fd2068aad1a93
#
_entry.id   121c7c5a041031b23f7fd2068aad1a93
#
_cell.length_a   1.000
_cell.length_b   1.000
_cell.length_c   1.000
_cell.angle_alpha   90.00
_cell.angle_beta   90.00
_cell.angle_gamma   90.00
#
_symmetry.space_group_name_H-M   'P 1'
#
loop_
_entity.id
_entity.type
_entity.pdbx_description
1 polymer ?
#
loop_
_entity_poly.entity_id
_entity_poly.type
_entity_poly.pdbx_seq_one_letter_code
_entity_poly.pdbx_strand_id
1 'polypeptide(L)'
;MNREMTWELFEEQVEACRACPLCRQIRHKVPGQGDRSAPLMLIGEGPGQTEDEEGLAFVGAAGQLLTKMLAAIGLPRERVYICNVVKCRPPMNRVPTPEEAAACRIHLRNQTWLVRPQVIVLLGATAARYLLDPEIRITRDRGKWTERKGVWMMPTYHPSALLRDASKKPEAWEDMQRLRDKLKELGLYTDLL
;
A
#
# COMPACT_ATOMS: atom_id res chain seq x y z
N MET A 1 -11.19 -16.72 -10.06
CA MET A 1 -9.78 -16.60 -9.61
C MET A 1 -9.00 -17.67 -10.33
N ASN A 2 -7.99 -17.31 -11.11
CA ASN A 2 -7.21 -18.30 -11.88
C ASN A 2 -6.34 -19.09 -10.87
N ARG A 3 -6.48 -20.43 -10.83
CA ARG A 3 -5.72 -21.30 -9.91
C ARG A 3 -4.21 -21.34 -10.23
N GLU A 4 -3.83 -20.76 -11.35
CA GLU A 4 -2.47 -20.78 -11.91
C GLU A 4 -1.71 -19.46 -11.72
N MET A 5 -2.20 -18.50 -10.90
CA MET A 5 -1.50 -17.23 -10.70
C MET A 5 -0.21 -17.45 -9.91
N THR A 6 0.92 -17.11 -10.51
CA THR A 6 2.26 -17.10 -9.89
C THR A 6 2.81 -15.68 -9.84
N TRP A 7 3.91 -15.45 -9.13
CA TRP A 7 4.58 -14.15 -9.09
C TRP A 7 5.11 -13.74 -10.45
N GLU A 8 5.67 -14.66 -11.21
CA GLU A 8 6.20 -14.44 -12.56
C GLU A 8 5.07 -13.99 -13.50
N LEU A 9 3.96 -14.73 -13.50
CA LEU A 9 2.79 -14.38 -14.30
C LEU A 9 2.18 -13.04 -13.90
N PHE A 10 2.16 -12.74 -12.59
CA PHE A 10 1.69 -11.43 -12.09
C PHE A 10 2.58 -10.29 -12.61
N GLU A 11 3.90 -10.42 -12.52
CA GLU A 11 4.87 -9.43 -12.99
C GLU A 11 4.77 -9.22 -14.49
N GLU A 12 4.68 -10.29 -15.28
CA GLU A 12 4.43 -10.24 -16.73
C GLU A 12 3.12 -9.52 -17.08
N GLN A 13 2.03 -9.83 -16.38
CA GLN A 13 0.73 -9.18 -16.58
C GLN A 13 0.77 -7.68 -16.23
N VAL A 14 1.46 -7.30 -15.17
CA VAL A 14 1.65 -5.89 -14.82
C VAL A 14 2.47 -5.20 -15.91
N GLU A 15 3.58 -5.78 -16.35
CA GLU A 15 4.46 -5.19 -17.37
C GLU A 15 3.76 -5.06 -18.72
N ALA A 16 3.01 -6.05 -19.15
CA ALA A 16 2.25 -6.03 -20.39
C ALA A 16 0.99 -5.15 -20.34
N CYS A 17 0.55 -4.70 -19.15
CA CYS A 17 -0.75 -4.03 -18.97
C CYS A 17 -0.87 -2.73 -19.78
N ARG A 18 -2.02 -2.57 -20.46
CA ARG A 18 -2.40 -1.36 -21.23
C ARG A 18 -3.85 -0.96 -20.94
N ALA A 19 -4.41 -1.37 -19.79
CA ALA A 19 -5.84 -1.28 -19.47
C ALA A 19 -6.34 0.15 -19.19
N CYS A 20 -5.45 1.12 -18.94
CA CYS A 20 -5.84 2.51 -18.67
C CYS A 20 -4.79 3.49 -19.22
N PRO A 21 -5.13 4.80 -19.36
CA PRO A 21 -4.21 5.80 -19.94
C PRO A 21 -2.91 6.00 -19.17
N LEU A 22 -2.84 5.66 -17.89
CA LEU A 22 -1.63 5.86 -17.06
C LEU A 22 -0.39 5.18 -17.63
N CYS A 23 -0.55 4.06 -18.34
CA CYS A 23 0.59 3.32 -18.92
C CYS A 23 1.31 4.06 -20.08
N ARG A 24 0.77 5.19 -20.56
CA ARG A 24 1.31 5.89 -21.76
C ARG A 24 2.43 6.88 -21.45
N GLN A 25 2.53 7.35 -20.19
CA GLN A 25 3.44 8.44 -19.81
C GLN A 25 4.26 8.09 -18.57
N ILE A 26 4.68 6.84 -18.46
CA ILE A 26 5.49 6.32 -17.36
C ILE A 26 6.84 5.83 -17.88
N ARG A 27 7.83 5.78 -17.01
CA ARG A 27 9.12 5.10 -17.26
C ARG A 27 9.04 3.63 -16.89
N HIS A 28 8.53 3.35 -15.69
CA HIS A 28 8.38 1.99 -15.18
C HIS A 28 7.00 1.77 -14.57
N LYS A 29 6.53 0.56 -14.66
CA LYS A 29 5.45 0.09 -13.81
C LYS A 29 6.00 -0.33 -12.47
N VAL A 30 5.24 -0.07 -11.41
CA VAL A 30 5.66 -0.30 -10.02
C VAL A 30 4.72 -1.34 -9.41
N PRO A 31 5.00 -2.65 -9.56
CA PRO A 31 4.14 -3.69 -9.02
C PRO A 31 4.05 -3.65 -7.50
N GLY A 32 5.16 -3.42 -6.81
CA GLY A 32 5.33 -3.45 -5.37
C GLY A 32 6.63 -4.12 -5.00
N GLN A 33 6.97 -4.17 -3.69
CA GLN A 33 8.20 -4.78 -3.19
C GLN A 33 8.09 -5.22 -1.74
N GLY A 34 9.02 -6.04 -1.30
CA GLY A 34 9.11 -6.57 0.05
C GLY A 34 8.95 -8.08 0.10
N ASP A 35 8.70 -8.62 1.29
CA ASP A 35 8.51 -10.04 1.48
C ASP A 35 7.19 -10.51 0.84
N ARG A 36 7.29 -11.41 -0.13
CA ARG A 36 6.15 -11.96 -0.89
C ARG A 36 5.23 -12.87 -0.05
N SER A 37 5.67 -13.24 1.14
CA SER A 37 4.91 -14.04 2.12
C SER A 37 4.56 -13.25 3.40
N ALA A 38 4.79 -11.94 3.39
CA ALA A 38 4.57 -11.10 4.55
C ALA A 38 3.13 -11.15 5.09
N PRO A 39 2.93 -11.33 6.38
CA PRO A 39 1.60 -11.25 6.99
C PRO A 39 1.06 -9.81 7.02
N LEU A 40 1.92 -8.81 6.84
CA LEU A 40 1.57 -7.39 6.78
C LEU A 40 1.81 -6.80 5.38
N MET A 41 0.75 -6.21 4.80
CA MET A 41 0.80 -5.50 3.53
C MET A 41 0.43 -4.03 3.72
N LEU A 42 1.21 -3.11 3.14
CA LEU A 42 0.91 -1.68 3.13
C LEU A 42 0.53 -1.26 1.71
N ILE A 43 -0.59 -0.54 1.57
CA ILE A 43 -1.14 -0.15 0.26
C ILE A 43 -1.33 1.36 0.22
N GLY A 44 -0.58 2.01 -0.66
CA GLY A 44 -0.71 3.44 -0.96
C GLY A 44 -1.59 3.75 -2.16
N GLU A 45 -1.55 4.98 -2.62
CA GLU A 45 -2.36 5.50 -3.73
C GLU A 45 -1.79 5.11 -5.10
N GLY A 46 -0.60 5.55 -5.41
CA GLY A 46 0.08 5.33 -6.68
C GLY A 46 1.56 5.72 -6.62
N PRO A 47 2.37 5.30 -7.61
CA PRO A 47 3.77 5.68 -7.69
C PRO A 47 3.96 7.19 -7.82
N GLY A 48 4.98 7.74 -7.14
CA GLY A 48 5.49 9.08 -7.35
C GLY A 48 6.55 9.12 -8.45
N GLN A 49 7.22 10.27 -8.57
CA GLN A 49 8.24 10.46 -9.61
C GLN A 49 9.44 9.52 -9.42
N THR A 50 9.99 9.44 -8.23
CA THR A 50 11.15 8.58 -7.93
C THR A 50 10.81 7.11 -8.16
N GLU A 51 9.61 6.71 -7.75
CA GLU A 51 9.11 5.34 -7.95
C GLU A 51 8.96 5.00 -9.44
N ASP A 52 8.49 5.96 -10.25
CA ASP A 52 8.38 5.82 -11.69
C ASP A 52 9.77 5.73 -12.37
N GLU A 53 10.74 6.48 -11.86
CA GLU A 53 12.13 6.49 -12.36
C GLU A 53 12.88 5.18 -12.00
N GLU A 54 12.64 4.62 -10.83
CA GLU A 54 13.37 3.45 -10.32
C GLU A 54 12.62 2.12 -10.48
N GLY A 55 11.30 2.14 -10.74
CA GLY A 55 10.48 0.94 -10.82
C GLY A 55 10.16 0.30 -9.46
N LEU A 56 10.49 0.97 -8.35
CA LEU A 56 10.37 0.45 -6.99
C LEU A 56 9.31 1.22 -6.19
N ALA A 57 8.55 0.52 -5.32
CA ALA A 57 7.49 1.13 -4.54
C ALA A 57 8.04 1.86 -3.30
N PHE A 58 7.56 3.09 -3.04
CA PHE A 58 7.91 3.83 -1.83
C PHE A 58 9.41 4.00 -1.58
N VAL A 59 10.15 4.49 -2.56
CA VAL A 59 11.60 4.79 -2.48
C VAL A 59 11.89 6.29 -2.38
N GLY A 60 10.99 7.14 -2.86
CA GLY A 60 11.08 8.60 -2.71
C GLY A 60 10.88 9.08 -1.27
N ALA A 61 10.75 10.39 -1.06
CA ALA A 61 10.67 11.00 0.28
C ALA A 61 9.56 10.41 1.16
N ALA A 62 8.38 10.15 0.60
CA ALA A 62 7.28 9.49 1.31
C ALA A 62 7.64 8.06 1.73
N GLY A 63 8.34 7.32 0.88
CA GLY A 63 8.80 5.97 1.16
C GLY A 63 9.88 5.94 2.24
N GLN A 64 10.82 6.89 2.21
CA GLN A 64 11.84 7.04 3.25
C GLN A 64 11.21 7.33 4.62
N LEU A 65 10.17 8.18 4.65
CA LEU A 65 9.43 8.40 5.89
C LEU A 65 8.72 7.12 6.35
N LEU A 66 8.08 6.37 5.43
CA LEU A 66 7.43 5.10 5.76
C LEU A 66 8.44 4.11 6.37
N THR A 67 9.65 4.01 5.81
CA THR A 67 10.72 3.18 6.38
C THR A 67 11.06 3.57 7.82
N LYS A 68 11.16 4.88 8.11
CA LYS A 68 11.39 5.38 9.47
C LYS A 68 10.21 5.08 10.39
N MET A 69 8.98 5.18 9.91
CA MET A 69 7.77 4.86 10.69
C MET A 69 7.72 3.37 11.05
N LEU A 70 8.03 2.48 10.11
CA LEU A 70 8.12 1.04 10.37
C LEU A 70 9.25 0.73 11.37
N ALA A 71 10.44 1.26 11.17
CA ALA A 71 11.57 1.08 12.08
C ALA A 71 11.26 1.56 13.51
N ALA A 72 10.50 2.66 13.66
CA ALA A 72 10.11 3.19 14.97
C ALA A 72 9.21 2.24 15.79
N ILE A 73 8.53 1.31 15.14
CA ILE A 73 7.77 0.24 15.80
C ILE A 73 8.48 -1.12 15.72
N GLY A 74 9.77 -1.14 15.36
CA GLY A 74 10.60 -2.34 15.32
C GLY A 74 10.39 -3.23 14.10
N LEU A 75 9.74 -2.76 13.04
CA LEU A 75 9.51 -3.55 11.82
C LEU A 75 10.52 -3.20 10.72
N PRO A 76 11.38 -4.13 10.30
CA PRO A 76 12.21 -3.95 9.11
C PRO A 76 11.35 -3.83 7.85
N ARG A 77 11.68 -2.88 6.97
CA ARG A 77 10.94 -2.66 5.72
C ARG A 77 10.90 -3.91 4.84
N GLU A 78 11.95 -4.70 4.87
CA GLU A 78 12.15 -5.90 4.06
C GLU A 78 11.21 -7.06 4.46
N ARG A 79 10.65 -6.99 5.68
CA ARG A 79 9.76 -8.02 6.25
C ARG A 79 8.29 -7.75 6.00
N VAL A 80 7.95 -6.67 5.34
CA VAL A 80 6.58 -6.31 4.97
C VAL A 80 6.45 -6.21 3.45
N TYR A 81 5.23 -6.30 2.92
CA TYR A 81 4.98 -6.08 1.51
C TYR A 81 4.35 -4.71 1.27
N ILE A 82 4.90 -3.92 0.34
CA ILE A 82 4.47 -2.54 0.08
C ILE A 82 4.10 -2.37 -1.40
N CYS A 83 2.91 -1.86 -1.65
CA CYS A 83 2.45 -1.56 -3.01
C CYS A 83 1.47 -0.37 -3.05
N ASN A 84 0.87 -0.14 -4.20
CA ASN A 84 -0.12 0.92 -4.43
C ASN A 84 -1.40 0.37 -5.09
N VAL A 85 -2.49 1.13 -5.01
CA VAL A 85 -3.75 0.87 -5.71
C VAL A 85 -3.51 0.82 -7.22
N VAL A 86 -2.83 1.82 -7.79
CA VAL A 86 -2.41 1.80 -9.20
C VAL A 86 -0.92 1.50 -9.33
N LYS A 87 -0.55 0.83 -10.46
CA LYS A 87 0.84 0.39 -10.71
C LYS A 87 1.60 1.36 -11.63
N CYS A 88 0.94 2.38 -12.14
CA CYS A 88 1.50 3.40 -13.02
C CYS A 88 1.36 4.76 -12.34
N ARG A 89 2.35 5.64 -12.51
CA ARG A 89 2.34 7.00 -11.97
C ARG A 89 1.28 7.85 -12.65
N PRO A 90 0.33 8.47 -11.93
CA PRO A 90 -0.57 9.46 -12.50
C PRO A 90 0.19 10.75 -12.87
N PRO A 91 -0.19 11.44 -13.96
CA PRO A 91 0.42 12.72 -14.35
C PRO A 91 0.45 13.72 -13.19
N MET A 92 1.61 14.37 -12.98
CA MET A 92 1.83 15.34 -11.89
C MET A 92 1.50 14.81 -10.48
N ASN A 93 1.53 13.49 -10.29
CA ASN A 93 1.18 12.82 -9.04
C ASN A 93 -0.25 13.13 -8.55
N ARG A 94 -1.20 13.36 -9.48
CA ARG A 94 -2.61 13.56 -9.10
C ARG A 94 -3.21 12.26 -8.55
N VAL A 95 -4.33 12.38 -7.86
CA VAL A 95 -5.12 11.21 -7.47
C VAL A 95 -5.55 10.45 -8.72
N PRO A 96 -5.45 9.10 -8.75
CA PRO A 96 -6.01 8.28 -9.83
C PRO A 96 -7.51 8.48 -9.94
N THR A 97 -8.04 8.46 -11.19
CA THR A 97 -9.50 8.50 -11.37
C THR A 97 -10.13 7.17 -10.93
N PRO A 98 -11.45 7.13 -10.65
CA PRO A 98 -12.14 5.89 -10.35
C PRO A 98 -11.96 4.82 -11.42
N GLU A 99 -11.96 5.21 -12.70
CA GLU A 99 -11.77 4.32 -13.85
C GLU A 99 -10.36 3.74 -13.89
N GLU A 100 -9.34 4.56 -13.62
CA GLU A 100 -7.94 4.12 -13.56
C GLU A 100 -7.71 3.12 -12.42
N ALA A 101 -8.28 3.39 -11.24
CA ALA A 101 -8.20 2.49 -10.11
C ALA A 101 -8.99 1.19 -10.37
N ALA A 102 -10.17 1.29 -10.99
CA ALA A 102 -10.99 0.13 -11.38
C ALA A 102 -10.25 -0.77 -12.38
N ALA A 103 -9.61 -0.19 -13.39
CA ALA A 103 -8.81 -0.91 -14.38
C ALA A 103 -7.60 -1.62 -13.73
N CYS A 104 -6.98 -1.01 -12.71
CA CYS A 104 -5.81 -1.56 -12.02
C CYS A 104 -6.18 -2.57 -10.92
N ARG A 105 -7.44 -2.65 -10.52
CA ARG A 105 -7.92 -3.49 -9.40
C ARG A 105 -7.58 -4.97 -9.57
N ILE A 106 -7.54 -5.48 -10.78
CA ILE A 106 -7.20 -6.89 -11.03
C ILE A 106 -5.78 -7.21 -10.55
N HIS A 107 -4.82 -6.31 -10.80
CA HIS A 107 -3.44 -6.48 -10.35
C HIS A 107 -3.33 -6.46 -8.82
N LEU A 108 -4.00 -5.51 -8.17
CA LEU A 108 -4.00 -5.47 -6.70
C LEU A 108 -4.65 -6.71 -6.08
N ARG A 109 -5.75 -7.20 -6.68
CA ARG A 109 -6.42 -8.42 -6.23
C ARG A 109 -5.53 -9.65 -6.37
N ASN A 110 -4.87 -9.83 -7.52
CA ASN A 110 -3.94 -10.93 -7.75
C ASN A 110 -2.77 -10.88 -6.77
N GLN A 111 -2.22 -9.69 -6.55
CA GLN A 111 -1.14 -9.43 -5.61
C GLN A 111 -1.53 -9.76 -4.17
N THR A 112 -2.70 -9.30 -3.71
CA THR A 112 -3.22 -9.65 -2.37
C THR A 112 -3.45 -11.16 -2.22
N TRP A 113 -3.89 -11.82 -3.30
CA TRP A 113 -4.06 -13.27 -3.31
C TRP A 113 -2.72 -14.02 -3.23
N LEU A 114 -1.67 -13.51 -3.86
CA LEU A 114 -0.30 -14.08 -3.81
C LEU A 114 0.35 -13.87 -2.45
N VAL A 115 0.30 -12.67 -1.89
CA VAL A 115 0.88 -12.32 -0.58
C VAL A 115 0.13 -13.00 0.56
N ARG A 116 -1.21 -13.07 0.49
CA ARG A 116 -2.11 -13.60 1.54
C ARG A 116 -1.94 -12.91 2.89
N PRO A 117 -1.94 -11.58 2.93
CA PRO A 117 -1.71 -10.86 4.18
C PRO A 117 -2.84 -11.11 5.19
N GLN A 118 -2.51 -11.14 6.47
CA GLN A 118 -3.47 -11.16 7.57
C GLN A 118 -3.82 -9.74 8.03
N VAL A 119 -2.92 -8.80 7.80
CA VAL A 119 -3.08 -7.38 8.14
C VAL A 119 -2.77 -6.50 6.93
N ILE A 120 -3.63 -5.53 6.65
CA ILE A 120 -3.44 -4.53 5.60
C ILE A 120 -3.52 -3.12 6.22
N VAL A 121 -2.50 -2.30 6.00
CA VAL A 121 -2.52 -0.88 6.33
C VAL A 121 -2.76 -0.08 5.06
N LEU A 122 -3.80 0.76 5.07
CA LEU A 122 -4.20 1.61 3.96
C LEU A 122 -3.63 3.01 4.15
N LEU A 123 -2.64 3.35 3.34
CA LEU A 123 -1.91 4.62 3.42
C LEU A 123 -2.66 5.71 2.64
N GLY A 124 -3.42 6.53 3.38
CA GLY A 124 -4.15 7.67 2.85
C GLY A 124 -5.60 7.38 2.45
N ALA A 125 -6.32 8.47 2.15
CA ALA A 125 -7.76 8.43 1.85
C ALA A 125 -8.08 7.63 0.60
N THR A 126 -7.25 7.70 -0.44
CA THR A 126 -7.49 7.01 -1.72
C THR A 126 -7.48 5.50 -1.52
N ALA A 127 -6.44 4.93 -0.92
CA ALA A 127 -6.38 3.49 -0.66
C ALA A 127 -7.55 3.04 0.23
N ALA A 128 -7.87 3.82 1.27
CA ALA A 128 -8.95 3.51 2.18
C ALA A 128 -10.33 3.52 1.49
N ARG A 129 -10.61 4.51 0.64
CA ARG A 129 -11.88 4.61 -0.11
C ARG A 129 -12.07 3.49 -1.12
N TYR A 130 -10.99 3.09 -1.81
CA TYR A 130 -11.08 2.02 -2.80
C TYR A 130 -11.20 0.61 -2.19
N LEU A 131 -10.64 0.40 -1.00
CA LEU A 131 -10.51 -0.93 -0.43
C LEU A 131 -11.43 -1.20 0.76
N LEU A 132 -11.85 -0.16 1.49
CA LEU A 132 -12.78 -0.29 2.61
C LEU A 132 -14.15 0.32 2.28
N ASP A 133 -14.25 1.65 2.23
CA ASP A 133 -15.52 2.35 2.11
C ASP A 133 -15.31 3.69 1.40
N PRO A 134 -16.08 3.99 0.33
CA PRO A 134 -16.01 5.27 -0.38
C PRO A 134 -16.20 6.50 0.51
N GLU A 135 -16.96 6.38 1.60
CA GLU A 135 -17.26 7.47 2.53
C GLU A 135 -16.19 7.73 3.60
N ILE A 136 -15.05 7.00 3.55
CA ILE A 136 -13.97 7.20 4.53
C ILE A 136 -13.41 8.61 4.47
N ARG A 137 -13.36 9.22 5.66
CA ARG A 137 -12.67 10.47 5.93
C ARG A 137 -11.45 10.17 6.79
N ILE A 138 -10.26 10.27 6.20
CA ILE A 138 -9.03 9.82 6.86
C ILE A 138 -8.79 10.47 8.24
N THR A 139 -9.15 11.75 8.41
CA THR A 139 -9.03 12.47 9.68
C THR A 139 -9.95 11.95 10.79
N ARG A 140 -11.06 11.29 10.44
CA ARG A 140 -12.03 10.71 11.37
C ARG A 140 -11.82 9.21 11.57
N ASP A 141 -11.42 8.52 10.51
CA ASP A 141 -11.51 7.06 10.44
C ASP A 141 -10.12 6.37 10.51
N ARG A 142 -9.02 7.15 10.57
CA ARG A 142 -7.68 6.62 10.81
C ARG A 142 -7.58 5.82 12.11
N GLY A 143 -6.75 4.82 12.10
CA GLY A 143 -6.47 3.98 13.27
C GLY A 143 -7.60 3.06 13.70
N LYS A 144 -8.74 3.04 12.99
CA LYS A 144 -9.85 2.12 13.26
C LYS A 144 -9.65 0.81 12.52
N TRP A 145 -9.77 -0.28 13.23
CA TRP A 145 -9.69 -1.62 12.64
C TRP A 145 -11.04 -2.06 12.07
N THR A 146 -10.99 -2.65 10.89
CA THR A 146 -12.11 -3.32 10.24
C THR A 146 -11.64 -4.70 9.79
N GLU A 147 -12.38 -5.74 10.14
CA GLU A 147 -12.10 -7.08 9.64
C GLU A 147 -12.97 -7.38 8.42
N ARG A 148 -12.37 -7.90 7.36
CA ARG A 148 -13.06 -8.39 6.16
C ARG A 148 -12.47 -9.73 5.73
N LYS A 149 -13.28 -10.79 5.79
CA LYS A 149 -12.91 -12.15 5.33
C LYS A 149 -11.62 -12.66 5.98
N GLY A 150 -11.44 -12.41 7.27
CA GLY A 150 -10.27 -12.82 8.04
C GLY A 150 -9.04 -11.93 7.86
N VAL A 151 -9.16 -10.79 7.16
CA VAL A 151 -8.08 -9.81 7.00
C VAL A 151 -8.41 -8.55 7.80
N TRP A 152 -7.52 -8.15 8.69
CA TRP A 152 -7.61 -6.90 9.45
C TRP A 152 -7.11 -5.73 8.64
N MET A 153 -7.89 -4.67 8.50
CA MET A 153 -7.57 -3.50 7.70
C MET A 153 -7.64 -2.23 8.55
N MET A 154 -6.65 -1.35 8.43
CA MET A 154 -6.60 -0.08 9.15
C MET A 154 -6.18 1.05 8.22
N PRO A 155 -6.99 2.11 8.06
CA PRO A 155 -6.57 3.33 7.37
C PRO A 155 -5.70 4.19 8.28
N THR A 156 -4.68 4.83 7.70
CA THR A 156 -3.86 5.86 8.35
C THR A 156 -3.47 6.94 7.36
N TYR A 157 -2.81 8.01 7.81
CA TYR A 157 -2.31 9.04 6.90
C TYR A 157 -1.29 8.49 5.90
N HIS A 158 -1.35 9.00 4.67
CA HIS A 158 -0.29 8.75 3.71
C HIS A 158 0.99 9.49 4.16
N PRO A 159 2.20 8.88 4.08
CA PRO A 159 3.43 9.55 4.51
C PRO A 159 3.66 10.91 3.83
N SER A 160 3.25 11.09 2.56
CA SER A 160 3.33 12.40 1.90
C SER A 160 2.50 13.49 2.56
N ALA A 161 1.40 13.14 3.23
CA ALA A 161 0.60 14.11 3.99
C ALA A 161 1.34 14.58 5.26
N LEU A 162 2.12 13.70 5.88
CA LEU A 162 2.95 14.02 7.05
C LEU A 162 4.18 14.87 6.70
N LEU A 163 4.66 14.77 5.46
CA LEU A 163 5.72 15.64 4.93
C LEU A 163 5.21 17.06 4.67
N ARG A 164 3.96 17.20 4.21
CA ARG A 164 3.33 18.51 3.98
C ARG A 164 2.83 19.17 5.24
N ASP A 165 2.41 18.38 6.23
CA ASP A 165 1.82 18.86 7.48
C ASP A 165 2.31 17.99 8.65
N ALA A 166 3.35 18.49 9.31
CA ALA A 166 4.00 17.80 10.42
C ALA A 166 3.11 17.69 11.68
N SER A 167 2.06 18.52 11.80
CA SER A 167 1.13 18.47 12.93
C SER A 167 0.35 17.14 13.02
N LYS A 168 0.26 16.38 11.91
CA LYS A 168 -0.38 15.06 11.84
C LYS A 168 0.51 13.90 12.31
N LYS A 169 1.79 14.14 12.57
CA LYS A 169 2.73 13.08 12.99
C LYS A 169 2.35 12.41 14.32
N PRO A 170 1.90 13.14 15.37
CA PRO A 170 1.46 12.49 16.60
C PRO A 170 0.33 11.47 16.37
N GLU A 171 -0.68 11.85 15.59
CA GLU A 171 -1.80 10.98 15.26
C GLU A 171 -1.34 9.75 14.43
N ALA A 172 -0.45 9.97 13.45
CA ALA A 172 0.12 8.86 12.67
C ALA A 172 0.97 7.92 13.55
N TRP A 173 1.66 8.46 14.55
CA TRP A 173 2.40 7.66 15.53
C TRP A 173 1.48 6.77 16.37
N GLU A 174 0.34 7.28 16.83
CA GLU A 174 -0.69 6.46 17.49
C GLU A 174 -1.15 5.30 16.61
N ASP A 175 -1.34 5.54 15.29
CA ASP A 175 -1.74 4.48 14.36
C ASP A 175 -0.65 3.41 14.23
N MET A 176 0.62 3.81 14.17
CA MET A 176 1.73 2.87 14.14
C MET A 176 1.82 2.03 15.42
N GLN A 177 1.58 2.62 16.58
CA GLN A 177 1.49 1.86 17.84
C GLN A 177 0.33 0.86 17.82
N ARG A 178 -0.86 1.26 17.34
CA ARG A 178 -2.01 0.36 17.16
C ARG A 178 -1.71 -0.78 16.18
N LEU A 179 -0.94 -0.51 15.11
CA LEU A 179 -0.48 -1.55 14.19
C LEU A 179 0.41 -2.57 14.92
N ARG A 180 1.44 -2.11 15.64
CA ARG A 180 2.32 -2.97 16.44
C ARG A 180 1.52 -3.83 17.41
N ASP A 181 0.58 -3.22 18.14
CA ASP A 181 -0.18 -3.90 19.17
C ASP A 181 -1.13 -4.95 18.57
N LYS A 182 -1.74 -4.66 17.40
CA LYS A 182 -2.54 -5.63 16.65
C LYS A 182 -1.69 -6.79 16.13
N LEU A 183 -0.50 -6.54 15.62
CA LEU A 183 0.41 -7.60 15.18
C LEU A 183 0.83 -8.51 16.35
N LYS A 184 1.04 -7.95 17.55
CA LYS A 184 1.30 -8.72 18.77
C LYS A 184 0.09 -9.55 19.21
N GLU A 185 -1.11 -8.95 19.18
CA GLU A 185 -2.38 -9.64 19.50
C GLU A 185 -2.59 -10.85 18.60
N LEU A 186 -2.24 -10.75 17.32
CA LEU A 186 -2.37 -11.82 16.34
C LEU A 186 -1.19 -12.81 16.33
N GLY A 187 -0.16 -12.62 17.15
CA GLY A 187 1.04 -13.44 17.16
C GLY A 187 1.98 -13.24 15.95
N LEU A 188 1.74 -12.20 15.13
CA LEU A 188 2.47 -11.96 13.87
C LEU A 188 3.71 -11.07 14.04
N TYR A 189 3.85 -10.41 15.17
CA TYR A 189 4.92 -9.45 15.38
C TYR A 189 6.31 -10.08 15.39
N THR A 190 6.44 -11.24 16.01
CA THR A 190 7.70 -11.99 16.10
C THR A 190 8.18 -12.48 14.73
N ASP A 191 7.23 -12.85 13.85
CA ASP A 191 7.54 -13.32 12.49
C ASP A 191 8.06 -12.21 11.58
N LEU A 192 7.85 -10.95 11.98
CA LEU A 192 8.29 -9.75 11.26
C LEU A 192 9.62 -9.17 11.78
N LEU A 193 10.15 -9.68 12.89
CA LEU A 193 11.47 -9.29 13.42
C LEU A 193 12.56 -10.15 12.79
#